data_822aa621f4e20b8486fa23d5f066e06a
#
_entry.id   822aa621f4e20b8486fa23d5f066e06a
#
_cell.length_a   1.000
_cell.length_b   1.000
_cell.length_c   1.000
_cell.angle_alpha   90.00
_cell.angle_beta   90.00
_cell.angle_gamma   90.00
#
_symmetry.space_group_name_H-M   'P 1'
#
loop_
_entity.id
_entity.type
_entity.pdbx_description
1 polymer ?
#
loop_
_entity_poly.entity_id
_entity_poly.type
_entity_poly.pdbx_seq_one_letter_code
_entity_poly.pdbx_strand_id
1 'polypeptide(L)'
;MESARTFLWLTFGALGMFLFIEWSEQSARTTFVETEQAKTDTAKKEYSDIAEASSSSFQENLPTIDSNTVGVSDTVPQRSETASLSNNVLSITVDSKGADIVGATLLKYYPSKDDTENNIELMYVNNPVFEFHRLQSGLLSSSGGSNPSHVENYSLLSKSRNALKFVWDTNEVRVTKTITLSPDSYLVNVSYAVENMTEQTKAYVPYYQLVKDNVETERSMFDVESYSFDGGIIYDGDSYEKLYADDLVDEPYKRSHMGGWFANIRHHFVVAVLPATVIDHRYEAEHDQTANLNKVTAISNDKVMVGPRQRVETGFEIFIGPKLQDELSKARDGLEVSVEYGKLSFLAKPMFWALSKSHSFLGNWGLAIIFVTLMIKAVFYRLQESSSRSMAKMRELAPRLKALNERYKDDKTALGQAQMDLYKREGANPMAGCLPLLIQIPFFISFYWVLLESVEIRQAPFFLWLDDLSSRDPYFVLPLIMGVVMFFQQKANPAPADPVQEKVFMFMPVMFTLMFAWFPSGLVLYWVTNSTLQFAQQWNVNRKMAAEKN
;
A
#
# COMPACT_ATOMS: atom_id res chain seq x y z
N MET A 1 1.74 -40.06 -17.08
CA MET A 1 2.41 -39.57 -15.85
C MET A 1 3.32 -38.39 -16.09
N GLU A 2 3.90 -38.17 -17.27
CA GLU A 2 4.72 -36.97 -17.56
C GLU A 2 3.89 -35.69 -17.77
N SER A 3 2.72 -35.77 -18.38
CA SER A 3 1.83 -34.60 -18.51
C SER A 3 1.23 -34.14 -17.17
N ALA A 4 0.97 -35.08 -16.25
CA ALA A 4 0.64 -34.75 -14.87
C ALA A 4 1.85 -34.15 -14.14
N ARG A 5 3.08 -34.63 -14.45
CA ARG A 5 4.30 -33.98 -13.98
C ARG A 5 4.50 -32.58 -14.57
N THR A 6 4.25 -32.38 -15.86
CA THR A 6 4.37 -31.06 -16.50
C THR A 6 3.33 -30.08 -15.96
N PHE A 7 2.11 -30.54 -15.69
CA PHE A 7 1.09 -29.71 -15.02
C PHE A 7 1.45 -29.43 -13.56
N LEU A 8 1.92 -30.45 -12.83
CA LEU A 8 2.50 -30.27 -11.50
C LEU A 8 3.69 -29.30 -11.53
N TRP A 9 4.57 -29.40 -12.54
CA TRP A 9 5.69 -28.47 -12.71
C TRP A 9 5.25 -27.07 -13.11
N LEU A 10 4.17 -26.90 -13.90
CA LEU A 10 3.61 -25.58 -14.21
C LEU A 10 2.86 -24.97 -13.01
N THR A 11 2.13 -25.80 -12.26
CA THR A 11 1.47 -25.36 -11.01
C THR A 11 2.53 -25.13 -9.93
N PHE A 12 3.54 -25.96 -9.86
CA PHE A 12 4.70 -25.78 -8.98
C PHE A 12 5.56 -24.61 -9.44
N GLY A 13 5.67 -24.34 -10.73
CA GLY A 13 6.33 -23.18 -11.30
C GLY A 13 5.56 -21.88 -11.02
N ALA A 14 4.24 -21.89 -11.08
CA ALA A 14 3.41 -20.75 -10.67
C ALA A 14 3.44 -20.55 -9.14
N LEU A 15 3.35 -21.64 -8.38
CA LEU A 15 3.54 -21.62 -6.92
C LEU A 15 4.98 -21.26 -6.55
N GLY A 16 5.97 -21.81 -7.27
CA GLY A 16 7.38 -21.49 -7.12
C GLY A 16 7.71 -20.06 -7.53
N MET A 17 7.03 -19.50 -8.52
CA MET A 17 7.14 -18.08 -8.89
C MET A 17 6.50 -17.20 -7.82
N PHE A 18 5.40 -17.62 -7.24
CA PHE A 18 4.77 -16.93 -6.11
C PHE A 18 5.66 -17.01 -4.86
N LEU A 19 6.18 -18.18 -4.52
CA LEU A 19 7.15 -18.39 -3.44
C LEU A 19 8.51 -17.73 -3.73
N PHE A 20 8.93 -17.65 -5.00
CA PHE A 20 10.14 -16.94 -5.42
C PHE A 20 9.96 -15.42 -5.31
N ILE A 21 8.78 -14.90 -5.56
CA ILE A 21 8.44 -13.48 -5.31
C ILE A 21 8.50 -13.22 -3.81
N GLU A 22 7.94 -14.08 -2.98
CA GLU A 22 7.98 -14.02 -1.52
C GLU A 22 9.43 -14.20 -0.99
N TRP A 23 10.15 -15.20 -1.48
CA TRP A 23 11.55 -15.45 -1.12
C TRP A 23 12.49 -14.36 -1.65
N SER A 24 12.22 -13.76 -2.81
CA SER A 24 13.01 -12.62 -3.32
C SER A 24 12.80 -11.36 -2.50
N GLU A 25 11.67 -11.20 -1.83
CA GLU A 25 11.47 -10.16 -0.80
C GLU A 25 12.32 -10.43 0.44
N GLN A 26 12.41 -11.68 0.86
CA GLN A 26 13.26 -12.09 1.98
C GLN A 26 14.76 -12.08 1.64
N SER A 27 15.13 -12.45 0.40
CA SER A 27 16.53 -12.45 -0.07
C SER A 27 17.00 -11.06 -0.52
N ALA A 28 16.11 -10.18 -0.98
CA ALA A 28 16.45 -8.77 -1.21
C ALA A 28 16.77 -8.08 0.11
N ARG A 29 16.17 -8.49 1.22
CA ARG A 29 16.54 -8.02 2.57
C ARG A 29 17.98 -8.41 2.92
N THR A 30 18.39 -9.65 2.67
CA THR A 30 19.77 -10.12 2.98
C THR A 30 20.83 -9.61 2.02
N THR A 31 20.54 -9.50 0.72
CA THR A 31 21.53 -9.04 -0.29
C THR A 31 21.69 -7.51 -0.30
N PHE A 32 20.68 -6.74 0.09
CA PHE A 32 20.82 -5.30 0.28
C PHE A 32 21.73 -4.99 1.47
N VAL A 33 21.59 -5.74 2.57
CA VAL A 33 22.47 -5.63 3.76
C VAL A 33 23.93 -5.93 3.40
N GLU A 34 24.22 -7.01 2.66
CA GLU A 34 25.61 -7.35 2.26
C GLU A 34 26.21 -6.36 1.24
N THR A 35 25.40 -5.79 0.32
CA THR A 35 25.91 -4.85 -0.69
C THR A 35 26.06 -3.44 -0.14
N GLU A 36 25.24 -3.03 0.83
CA GLU A 36 25.40 -1.75 1.52
C GLU A 36 26.52 -1.80 2.56
N GLN A 37 26.72 -2.91 3.28
CA GLN A 37 27.89 -3.07 4.15
C GLN A 37 29.20 -2.91 3.36
N ALA A 38 29.30 -3.47 2.15
CA ALA A 38 30.48 -3.30 1.30
C ALA A 38 30.65 -1.87 0.77
N LYS A 39 29.58 -1.12 0.54
CA LYS A 39 29.61 0.30 0.15
C LYS A 39 29.82 1.22 1.36
N THR A 40 29.26 0.88 2.51
CA THR A 40 29.38 1.65 3.75
C THR A 40 30.80 1.57 4.31
N ASP A 41 31.50 0.43 4.17
CA ASP A 41 32.89 0.28 4.59
C ASP A 41 33.86 1.08 3.72
N THR A 42 33.53 1.30 2.44
CA THR A 42 34.33 2.16 1.55
C THR A 42 34.06 3.65 1.79
N ALA A 43 32.79 4.01 2.06
CA ALA A 43 32.37 5.38 2.39
C ALA A 43 32.77 5.79 3.83
N LYS A 44 32.77 4.85 4.80
CA LYS A 44 33.24 5.09 6.17
C LYS A 44 34.69 5.50 6.24
N LYS A 45 35.52 5.05 5.30
CA LYS A 45 36.94 5.37 5.28
C LYS A 45 37.24 6.79 4.76
N GLU A 46 36.34 7.37 3.98
CA GLU A 46 36.48 8.72 3.42
C GLU A 46 35.73 9.80 4.24
N TYR A 47 34.74 9.40 5.03
CA TYR A 47 33.90 10.31 5.86
C TYR A 47 34.34 10.39 7.33
N SER A 48 35.22 9.47 7.81
CA SER A 48 35.66 9.44 9.21
C SER A 48 36.46 10.65 9.63
N ASP A 49 37.13 11.33 8.69
CA ASP A 49 38.00 12.46 9.00
C ASP A 49 37.29 13.83 9.10
N ILE A 50 35.98 13.90 8.72
CA ILE A 50 35.19 15.15 8.75
C ILE A 50 34.06 15.12 9.81
N ALA A 51 33.60 13.93 10.22
CA ALA A 51 32.43 13.76 11.07
C ALA A 51 32.71 13.72 12.59
N GLU A 52 33.97 13.56 13.01
CA GLU A 52 34.29 13.45 14.46
C GLU A 52 34.14 14.76 15.24
N ALA A 53 34.01 15.92 14.59
CA ALA A 53 33.94 17.21 15.27
C ALA A 53 32.52 17.70 15.58
N SER A 54 31.45 17.06 15.08
CA SER A 54 30.10 17.64 15.17
C SER A 54 29.01 16.71 15.73
N SER A 55 29.23 15.43 15.95
CA SER A 55 28.14 14.46 16.14
C SER A 55 27.94 13.89 17.55
N SER A 56 28.76 14.25 18.52
CA SER A 56 28.79 13.53 19.80
C SER A 56 27.89 14.07 20.94
N SER A 57 27.11 15.15 20.75
CA SER A 57 26.39 15.75 21.87
C SER A 57 24.87 15.86 21.77
N PHE A 58 24.27 15.51 20.65
CA PHE A 58 22.81 15.72 20.46
C PHE A 58 21.95 14.46 20.63
N GLN A 59 22.53 13.27 20.71
CA GLN A 59 21.79 12.01 20.76
C GLN A 59 21.21 11.68 22.15
N GLU A 60 21.70 12.32 23.20
CA GLU A 60 21.32 12.04 24.61
C GLU A 60 20.13 12.87 25.12
N ASN A 61 19.57 13.79 24.33
CA ASN A 61 18.64 14.81 24.84
C ASN A 61 17.26 14.91 24.17
N LEU A 62 16.83 13.92 23.37
CA LEU A 62 15.40 13.86 23.03
C LEU A 62 14.63 13.46 24.31
N PRO A 63 13.67 14.30 24.79
CA PRO A 63 12.88 13.92 25.94
C PRO A 63 12.12 12.62 25.63
N THR A 64 12.45 11.56 26.35
CA THR A 64 11.71 10.29 26.28
C THR A 64 10.45 10.41 27.10
N ILE A 65 9.33 9.90 26.59
CA ILE A 65 8.18 9.60 27.45
C ILE A 65 8.63 8.46 28.34
N ASP A 66 8.65 8.68 29.67
CA ASP A 66 8.83 7.58 30.60
C ASP A 66 7.76 6.53 30.33
N SER A 67 8.19 5.36 29.87
CA SER A 67 7.34 4.18 29.64
C SER A 67 6.62 3.70 30.91
N ASN A 68 6.99 4.24 32.07
CA ASN A 68 6.33 3.99 33.37
C ASN A 68 4.96 4.66 33.50
N THR A 69 4.49 5.49 32.56
CA THR A 69 3.13 6.04 32.62
C THR A 69 2.07 5.18 31.96
N VAL A 70 2.41 4.02 31.39
CA VAL A 70 1.45 3.00 30.93
C VAL A 70 1.17 1.95 32.02
N GLY A 71 1.92 1.97 33.11
CA GLY A 71 1.64 1.17 34.31
C GLY A 71 0.48 1.76 35.12
N VAL A 72 -0.52 0.94 35.39
CA VAL A 72 -1.63 1.23 36.32
C VAL A 72 -1.07 1.74 37.64
N SER A 73 -0.97 3.05 37.80
CA SER A 73 -0.75 3.72 39.06
C SER A 73 -2.06 4.41 39.42
N ASP A 74 -2.60 4.03 40.60
CA ASP A 74 -3.84 4.56 41.19
C ASP A 74 -3.79 6.06 41.60
N THR A 75 -2.90 6.84 40.98
CA THR A 75 -2.96 8.30 41.03
C THR A 75 -3.74 8.77 39.82
N VAL A 76 -4.92 9.33 40.06
CA VAL A 76 -5.76 10.00 39.06
C VAL A 76 -4.86 10.86 38.16
N PRO A 77 -4.71 10.52 36.85
CA PRO A 77 -3.89 11.33 35.98
C PRO A 77 -4.54 12.72 35.97
N GLN A 78 -3.76 13.76 36.22
CA GLN A 78 -4.21 15.13 35.97
C GLN A 78 -4.60 15.19 34.50
N ARG A 79 -5.92 15.26 34.23
CA ARG A 79 -6.46 15.29 32.86
C ARG A 79 -5.84 16.48 32.17
N SER A 80 -4.98 16.21 31.17
CA SER A 80 -4.52 17.25 30.27
C SER A 80 -5.74 17.83 29.54
N GLU A 81 -5.76 19.15 29.39
CA GLU A 81 -6.84 19.82 28.68
C GLU A 81 -6.67 19.56 27.17
N THR A 82 -7.71 19.07 26.53
CA THR A 82 -7.73 18.85 25.09
C THR A 82 -8.56 19.90 24.37
N ALA A 83 -8.13 20.30 23.18
CA ALA A 83 -8.87 21.19 22.29
C ALA A 83 -9.06 20.51 20.92
N SER A 84 -10.26 20.60 20.37
CA SER A 84 -10.55 20.03 19.04
C SER A 84 -10.72 21.12 18.00
N LEU A 85 -10.29 20.82 16.77
CA LEU A 85 -10.43 21.66 15.59
C LEU A 85 -10.94 20.79 14.44
N SER A 86 -11.95 21.26 13.71
CA SER A 86 -12.58 20.49 12.63
C SER A 86 -12.83 21.36 11.40
N ASN A 87 -12.67 20.76 10.24
CA ASN A 87 -13.17 21.29 8.97
C ASN A 87 -14.25 20.35 8.39
N ASN A 88 -14.53 20.39 7.09
CA ASN A 88 -15.57 19.57 6.46
C ASN A 88 -15.18 18.07 6.26
N VAL A 89 -13.90 17.72 6.42
CA VAL A 89 -13.37 16.38 6.10
C VAL A 89 -12.58 15.74 7.22
N LEU A 90 -12.00 16.55 8.12
CA LEU A 90 -11.10 16.12 9.18
C LEU A 90 -11.43 16.79 10.50
N SER A 91 -11.43 16.05 11.60
CA SER A 91 -11.44 16.55 12.97
C SER A 91 -10.18 16.10 13.68
N ILE A 92 -9.46 17.04 14.31
CA ILE A 92 -8.26 16.74 15.09
C ILE A 92 -8.47 17.14 16.55
N THR A 93 -7.82 16.41 17.46
CA THR A 93 -7.78 16.71 18.89
C THR A 93 -6.33 16.94 19.29
N VAL A 94 -6.10 18.04 19.98
CA VAL A 94 -4.78 18.50 20.42
C VAL A 94 -4.76 18.49 21.95
N ASP A 95 -3.73 17.89 22.52
CA ASP A 95 -3.47 17.87 23.96
C ASP A 95 -2.69 19.12 24.39
N SER A 96 -2.95 19.68 25.56
CA SER A 96 -2.15 20.77 26.14
C SER A 96 -0.71 20.36 26.42
N LYS A 97 -0.44 19.08 26.68
CA LYS A 97 0.92 18.54 26.79
C LYS A 97 1.56 18.49 25.40
N GLY A 98 2.65 19.23 25.22
CA GLY A 98 3.34 19.35 23.93
C GLY A 98 2.57 20.13 22.87
N ALA A 99 1.31 20.46 23.08
CA ALA A 99 0.35 20.82 22.04
C ALA A 99 0.36 19.80 20.91
N ASP A 100 0.38 18.50 21.28
CA ASP A 100 0.50 17.35 20.38
C ASP A 100 -0.85 16.98 19.76
N ILE A 101 -0.85 16.50 18.50
CA ILE A 101 -2.04 15.94 17.89
C ILE A 101 -2.19 14.51 18.39
N VAL A 102 -3.24 14.26 19.16
CA VAL A 102 -3.50 12.98 19.83
C VAL A 102 -4.76 12.29 19.33
N GLY A 103 -5.56 12.96 18.52
CA GLY A 103 -6.75 12.38 17.89
C GLY A 103 -6.94 12.93 16.49
N ALA A 104 -7.39 12.07 15.56
CA ALA A 104 -7.73 12.46 14.21
C ALA A 104 -8.83 11.54 13.64
N THR A 105 -9.94 12.14 13.23
CA THR A 105 -11.15 11.45 12.74
C THR A 105 -11.51 11.95 11.35
N LEU A 106 -11.72 11.03 10.42
CA LEU A 106 -12.11 11.31 9.04
C LEU A 106 -13.63 11.40 8.91
N LEU A 107 -14.16 12.62 8.74
CA LEU A 107 -15.61 12.87 8.80
C LEU A 107 -16.42 12.33 7.62
N LYS A 108 -15.76 11.92 6.53
CA LYS A 108 -16.39 11.37 5.32
C LYS A 108 -16.16 9.87 5.14
N TYR A 109 -15.50 9.21 6.07
CA TYR A 109 -15.14 7.79 5.97
C TYR A 109 -15.67 7.00 7.16
N TYR A 110 -16.24 5.85 6.86
CA TYR A 110 -16.85 4.93 7.82
C TYR A 110 -16.17 3.57 7.77
N PRO A 111 -16.14 2.79 8.87
CA PRO A 111 -15.54 1.45 8.90
C PRO A 111 -16.19 0.51 7.88
N SER A 112 -17.52 0.52 7.79
CA SER A 112 -18.29 -0.23 6.80
C SER A 112 -19.47 0.60 6.30
N LYS A 113 -20.16 0.15 5.26
CA LYS A 113 -21.40 0.78 4.80
C LYS A 113 -22.56 0.68 5.79
N ASP A 114 -22.54 -0.37 6.60
CA ASP A 114 -23.57 -0.63 7.60
C ASP A 114 -23.35 0.17 8.89
N ASP A 115 -22.11 0.62 9.14
CA ASP A 115 -21.74 1.45 10.28
C ASP A 115 -21.46 2.89 9.82
N THR A 116 -22.54 3.67 9.73
CA THR A 116 -22.48 5.11 9.38
C THR A 116 -22.54 6.02 10.62
N GLU A 117 -22.60 5.45 11.80
CA GLU A 117 -22.59 6.21 13.06
C GLU A 117 -21.18 6.49 13.54
N ASN A 118 -20.23 5.60 13.23
CA ASN A 118 -18.83 5.72 13.62
C ASN A 118 -17.96 6.15 12.45
N ASN A 119 -17.23 7.24 12.61
CA ASN A 119 -16.24 7.67 11.63
C ASN A 119 -14.91 6.92 11.83
N ILE A 120 -14.09 6.84 10.77
CA ILE A 120 -12.75 6.26 10.89
C ILE A 120 -11.85 7.20 11.69
N GLU A 121 -11.30 6.67 12.77
CA GLU A 121 -10.28 7.31 13.56
C GLU A 121 -8.89 6.81 13.15
N LEU A 122 -7.97 7.73 12.85
CA LEU A 122 -6.57 7.44 12.52
C LEU A 122 -5.64 7.64 13.70
N MET A 123 -6.03 8.49 14.64
CA MET A 123 -5.35 8.74 15.90
C MET A 123 -6.39 8.77 17.02
N TYR A 124 -6.06 8.18 18.15
CA TYR A 124 -7.03 7.91 19.22
C TYR A 124 -6.67 8.61 20.51
N VAL A 125 -7.66 9.27 21.10
CA VAL A 125 -7.56 9.83 22.45
C VAL A 125 -8.11 8.79 23.44
N ASN A 126 -7.25 8.10 24.19
CA ASN A 126 -7.65 7.17 25.26
C ASN A 126 -8.52 5.98 24.81
N ASN A 127 -8.12 5.25 23.80
CA ASN A 127 -8.74 3.96 23.55
C ASN A 127 -8.04 2.88 24.42
N PRO A 128 -8.73 2.26 25.41
CA PRO A 128 -8.09 1.28 26.30
C PRO A 128 -7.81 -0.07 25.62
N VAL A 129 -8.26 -0.28 24.40
CA VAL A 129 -8.20 -1.57 23.70
C VAL A 129 -7.26 -1.55 22.51
N PHE A 130 -7.08 -0.39 21.85
CA PHE A 130 -6.31 -0.28 20.61
C PHE A 130 -5.57 1.04 20.47
N GLU A 131 -4.33 0.95 20.10
CA GLU A 131 -3.54 1.85 19.27
C GLU A 131 -3.20 3.20 19.91
N PHE A 132 -2.02 3.26 20.42
CA PHE A 132 -1.35 4.52 20.69
C PHE A 132 -0.84 5.09 19.37
N HIS A 133 -1.40 6.22 18.92
CA HIS A 133 -0.90 6.92 17.72
C HIS A 133 -0.90 8.42 18.01
N ARG A 134 0.29 9.03 18.04
CA ARG A 134 0.46 10.46 18.35
C ARG A 134 1.46 11.10 17.42
N LEU A 135 1.19 12.35 17.08
CA LEU A 135 2.16 13.23 16.46
C LEU A 135 2.69 14.21 17.50
N GLN A 136 3.98 14.13 17.73
CA GLN A 136 4.73 14.96 18.67
C GLN A 136 5.68 15.85 17.91
N SER A 137 5.89 17.08 18.41
CA SER A 137 6.84 17.99 17.79
C SER A 137 7.28 19.06 18.78
N GLY A 138 8.48 19.58 18.56
CA GLY A 138 9.02 20.61 19.43
C GLY A 138 10.32 21.20 18.90
N LEU A 139 10.95 22.00 19.77
CA LEU A 139 12.21 22.68 19.49
C LEU A 139 13.21 22.34 20.60
N LEU A 140 14.38 21.85 20.24
CA LEU A 140 15.47 21.55 21.16
C LEU A 140 16.42 22.75 21.22
N SER A 141 16.70 23.28 22.41
CA SER A 141 17.68 24.35 22.55
C SER A 141 19.09 23.82 22.34
N SER A 142 19.82 24.36 21.39
CA SER A 142 21.24 24.07 21.18
C SER A 142 22.17 25.01 21.94
N SER A 143 21.64 26.06 22.57
CA SER A 143 22.40 27.02 23.36
C SER A 143 22.25 26.79 24.88
N GLY A 144 21.61 25.71 25.30
CA GLY A 144 21.25 25.45 26.69
C GLY A 144 19.97 26.20 27.11
N GLY A 145 19.38 25.80 28.20
CA GLY A 145 18.14 26.37 28.73
C GLY A 145 16.91 25.53 28.46
N SER A 146 15.72 26.10 28.56
CA SER A 146 14.45 25.42 28.47
C SER A 146 14.11 25.02 27.03
N ASN A 147 13.60 23.81 26.86
CA ASN A 147 13.17 23.24 25.57
C ASN A 147 11.65 23.32 25.46
N PRO A 148 11.08 24.05 24.50
CA PRO A 148 9.65 23.96 24.18
C PRO A 148 9.36 22.65 23.43
N SER A 149 9.35 21.54 24.17
CA SER A 149 9.26 20.19 23.65
C SER A 149 7.85 19.60 23.83
N HIS A 150 7.64 18.38 23.37
CA HIS A 150 6.38 17.64 23.49
C HIS A 150 6.07 17.16 24.93
N VAL A 151 7.01 17.26 25.86
CA VAL A 151 6.76 16.93 27.28
C VAL A 151 6.31 18.12 28.11
N GLU A 152 6.46 19.34 27.58
CA GLU A 152 6.10 20.57 28.26
C GLU A 152 4.59 20.85 28.19
N ASN A 153 4.06 21.58 29.16
CA ASN A 153 2.66 21.98 29.18
C ASN A 153 2.48 23.33 28.48
N TYR A 154 1.70 23.35 27.42
CA TYR A 154 1.27 24.53 26.71
C TYR A 154 -0.12 24.97 27.19
N SER A 155 -0.35 26.27 27.24
CA SER A 155 -1.67 26.84 27.56
C SER A 155 -2.40 27.22 26.26
N LEU A 156 -3.68 26.88 26.14
CA LEU A 156 -4.49 27.32 25.01
C LEU A 156 -4.69 28.84 25.05
N LEU A 157 -4.08 29.54 24.11
CA LEU A 157 -4.16 31.00 23.99
C LEU A 157 -5.44 31.44 23.28
N SER A 158 -5.79 30.81 22.18
CA SER A 158 -7.00 31.11 21.42
C SER A 158 -7.45 29.95 20.56
N LYS A 159 -8.77 29.84 20.35
CA LYS A 159 -9.41 28.92 19.42
C LYS A 159 -10.25 29.75 18.44
N SER A 160 -9.98 29.59 17.15
CA SER A 160 -10.79 30.14 16.05
C SER A 160 -11.44 29.00 15.25
N ARG A 161 -12.19 29.37 14.20
CA ARG A 161 -12.87 28.36 13.36
C ARG A 161 -11.88 27.37 12.68
N ASN A 162 -10.70 27.87 12.32
CA ASN A 162 -9.72 27.10 11.53
C ASN A 162 -8.32 27.03 12.18
N ALA A 163 -8.16 27.52 13.42
CA ALA A 163 -6.86 27.52 14.09
C ALA A 163 -6.99 27.37 15.61
N LEU A 164 -6.04 26.60 16.17
CA LEU A 164 -5.72 26.56 17.60
C LEU A 164 -4.36 27.19 17.81
N LYS A 165 -4.24 28.05 18.83
CA LYS A 165 -2.97 28.66 19.24
C LYS A 165 -2.68 28.26 20.67
N PHE A 166 -1.54 27.66 20.88
CA PHE A 166 -1.02 27.31 22.18
C PHE A 166 0.23 28.12 22.47
N VAL A 167 0.43 28.49 23.71
CA VAL A 167 1.58 29.24 24.16
C VAL A 167 2.31 28.49 25.25
N TRP A 168 3.61 28.46 25.14
CA TRP A 168 4.54 28.10 26.19
C TRP A 168 5.50 29.23 26.40
N ASP A 169 5.66 29.71 27.63
CA ASP A 169 6.51 30.86 27.94
C ASP A 169 7.34 30.64 29.22
N THR A 170 8.49 31.26 29.18
CA THR A 170 9.42 31.39 30.29
C THR A 170 9.85 32.86 30.39
N ASN A 171 10.66 33.18 31.37
CA ASN A 171 11.23 34.54 31.48
C ASN A 171 12.17 34.89 30.30
N GLU A 172 12.62 33.90 29.53
CA GLU A 172 13.60 34.08 28.46
C GLU A 172 13.01 34.01 27.05
N VAL A 173 12.02 33.11 26.86
CA VAL A 173 11.47 32.77 25.54
C VAL A 173 9.98 32.55 25.64
N ARG A 174 9.25 33.06 24.66
CA ARG A 174 7.85 32.71 24.41
C ARG A 174 7.75 31.96 23.10
N VAL A 175 7.08 30.80 23.09
CA VAL A 175 6.81 30.03 21.90
C VAL A 175 5.31 29.93 21.71
N THR A 176 4.82 30.36 20.54
CA THR A 176 3.44 30.16 20.14
C THR A 176 3.37 29.09 19.07
N LYS A 177 2.76 27.92 19.40
CA LYS A 177 2.47 26.83 18.46
C LYS A 177 1.07 27.06 17.91
N THR A 178 0.98 27.22 16.59
CA THR A 178 -0.30 27.42 15.88
C THR A 178 -0.58 26.23 14.97
N ILE A 179 -1.76 25.62 15.12
CA ILE A 179 -2.22 24.50 14.33
C ILE A 179 -3.41 24.98 13.51
N THR A 180 -3.35 24.87 12.19
CA THR A 180 -4.39 25.36 11.27
C THR A 180 -4.89 24.28 10.34
N LEU A 181 -6.20 24.30 10.07
CA LEU A 181 -6.89 23.48 9.08
C LEU A 181 -7.47 24.36 7.98
N SER A 182 -7.16 24.06 6.72
CA SER A 182 -7.86 24.68 5.59
C SER A 182 -9.20 24.00 5.35
N PRO A 183 -10.23 24.72 4.86
CA PRO A 183 -11.49 24.12 4.47
C PRO A 183 -11.29 23.02 3.44
N ASP A 184 -12.03 21.90 3.56
CA ASP A 184 -12.02 20.76 2.61
C ASP A 184 -10.64 20.14 2.34
N SER A 185 -9.69 20.29 3.25
CA SER A 185 -8.31 19.77 3.12
C SER A 185 -7.97 18.79 4.24
N TYR A 186 -7.21 17.76 3.90
CA TYR A 186 -6.59 16.83 4.83
C TYR A 186 -5.21 17.31 5.31
N LEU A 187 -4.78 18.51 4.85
CA LEU A 187 -3.50 19.08 5.21
C LEU A 187 -3.66 19.94 6.47
N VAL A 188 -2.83 19.66 7.47
CA VAL A 188 -2.71 20.41 8.72
C VAL A 188 -1.39 21.15 8.69
N ASN A 189 -1.41 22.46 8.92
CA ASN A 189 -0.20 23.26 9.04
C ASN A 189 0.11 23.51 10.52
N VAL A 190 1.35 23.25 10.94
CA VAL A 190 1.85 23.52 12.29
C VAL A 190 2.99 24.53 12.19
N SER A 191 2.84 25.68 12.84
CA SER A 191 3.86 26.72 12.88
C SER A 191 4.25 27.05 14.32
N TYR A 192 5.52 27.38 14.50
CA TYR A 192 6.12 27.86 15.74
C TYR A 192 6.60 29.28 15.55
N ALA A 193 6.10 30.20 16.35
CA ALA A 193 6.63 31.56 16.46
C ALA A 193 7.45 31.63 17.76
N VAL A 194 8.75 31.76 17.64
CA VAL A 194 9.70 31.83 18.77
C VAL A 194 10.08 33.30 18.99
N GLU A 195 9.76 33.83 20.15
CA GLU A 195 10.10 35.19 20.59
C GLU A 195 11.19 35.12 21.66
N ASN A 196 12.36 35.63 21.35
CA ASN A 196 13.48 35.72 22.29
C ASN A 196 13.37 37.01 23.12
N MET A 197 13.18 36.89 24.42
CA MET A 197 13.03 38.02 25.34
C MET A 197 14.37 38.44 26.00
N THR A 198 15.49 37.83 25.57
CA THR A 198 16.82 38.13 26.11
C THR A 198 17.67 38.97 25.17
N GLU A 199 18.83 39.39 25.63
CA GLU A 199 19.83 40.12 24.84
C GLU A 199 20.85 39.14 24.17
N GLN A 200 20.68 37.83 24.32
CA GLN A 200 21.53 36.82 23.72
C GLN A 200 20.80 36.09 22.59
N THR A 201 21.53 35.73 21.54
CA THR A 201 20.98 34.90 20.48
C THR A 201 20.68 33.48 21.01
N LYS A 202 19.47 32.99 20.74
CA LYS A 202 19.05 31.64 21.05
C LYS A 202 19.02 30.81 19.75
N ALA A 203 19.34 29.53 19.85
CA ALA A 203 19.33 28.63 18.71
C ALA A 203 18.53 27.36 19.05
N TYR A 204 17.62 26.99 18.15
CA TYR A 204 16.71 25.85 18.32
C TYR A 204 16.80 24.89 17.14
N VAL A 205 16.68 23.60 17.42
CA VAL A 205 16.60 22.52 16.45
C VAL A 205 15.18 21.97 16.42
N PRO A 206 14.41 22.15 15.34
CA PRO A 206 13.09 21.55 15.20
C PRO A 206 13.17 20.01 15.08
N TYR A 207 12.20 19.31 15.68
CA TYR A 207 11.99 17.89 15.48
C TYR A 207 10.51 17.56 15.38
N TYR A 208 10.21 16.47 14.66
CA TYR A 208 8.87 15.96 14.39
C TYR A 208 8.89 14.45 14.56
N GLN A 209 7.90 13.88 15.25
CA GLN A 209 7.90 12.48 15.62
C GLN A 209 6.49 11.90 15.53
N LEU A 210 6.37 10.75 14.84
CA LEU A 210 5.19 9.90 14.90
C LEU A 210 5.50 8.72 15.82
N VAL A 211 4.61 8.47 16.78
CA VAL A 211 4.69 7.34 17.70
C VAL A 211 3.42 6.52 17.53
N LYS A 212 3.57 5.25 17.21
CA LYS A 212 2.45 4.33 17.02
C LYS A 212 2.77 2.98 17.65
N ASP A 213 1.76 2.34 18.25
CA ASP A 213 1.88 0.94 18.67
C ASP A 213 2.09 0.02 17.47
N ASN A 214 2.84 -1.05 17.71
CA ASN A 214 3.05 -2.09 16.72
C ASN A 214 1.92 -3.12 16.85
N VAL A 215 0.94 -3.04 15.94
CA VAL A 215 -0.15 -4.02 15.88
C VAL A 215 0.25 -5.11 14.90
N GLU A 216 0.51 -6.30 15.39
CA GLU A 216 0.70 -7.48 14.55
C GLU A 216 -0.65 -7.88 13.96
N THR A 217 -0.81 -7.69 12.67
CA THR A 217 -1.98 -8.17 11.95
C THR A 217 -1.76 -9.62 11.55
N GLU A 218 -2.51 -10.55 12.14
CA GLU A 218 -2.50 -11.95 11.69
C GLU A 218 -2.97 -12.04 10.24
N ARG A 219 -2.08 -12.49 9.35
CA ARG A 219 -2.40 -12.68 7.94
C ARG A 219 -3.38 -13.83 7.78
N SER A 220 -4.56 -13.55 7.24
CA SER A 220 -5.58 -14.54 6.95
C SER A 220 -5.77 -14.71 5.44
N MET A 221 -5.73 -15.95 4.95
CA MET A 221 -5.97 -16.26 3.54
C MET A 221 -7.37 -15.83 3.05
N PHE A 222 -8.31 -15.61 3.99
CA PHE A 222 -9.69 -15.21 3.70
C PHE A 222 -9.96 -13.73 3.96
N ASP A 223 -8.98 -13.01 4.51
CA ASP A 223 -9.02 -11.57 4.72
C ASP A 223 -7.93 -10.90 3.89
N VAL A 224 -8.35 -10.38 2.75
CA VAL A 224 -7.45 -9.76 1.77
C VAL A 224 -6.86 -8.46 2.30
N GLU A 225 -7.57 -7.77 3.19
CA GLU A 225 -7.09 -6.54 3.84
C GLU A 225 -5.89 -6.79 4.76
N SER A 226 -5.78 -8.02 5.30
CA SER A 226 -4.67 -8.43 6.17
C SER A 226 -3.30 -8.47 5.47
N TYR A 227 -3.26 -8.37 4.12
CA TYR A 227 -2.01 -8.31 3.34
C TYR A 227 -1.50 -6.89 3.11
N SER A 228 -2.31 -5.87 3.40
CA SER A 228 -1.86 -4.48 3.34
C SER A 228 -0.86 -4.19 4.44
N PHE A 229 0.15 -3.38 4.13
CA PHE A 229 1.14 -2.96 5.13
C PHE A 229 0.52 -1.94 6.10
N ASP A 230 0.66 -2.19 7.39
CA ASP A 230 0.34 -1.27 8.48
C ASP A 230 1.62 -0.95 9.25
N GLY A 231 2.13 0.27 9.14
CA GLY A 231 3.40 0.63 9.78
C GLY A 231 4.02 1.92 9.28
N GLY A 232 5.24 2.17 9.75
CA GLY A 232 6.04 3.33 9.39
C GLY A 232 6.67 3.22 8.00
N ILE A 233 6.77 4.33 7.30
CA ILE A 233 7.54 4.47 6.06
C ILE A 233 8.34 5.76 6.07
N ILE A 234 9.50 5.76 5.43
CA ILE A 234 10.33 6.95 5.17
C ILE A 234 10.54 7.06 3.66
N TYR A 235 10.43 8.27 3.14
CA TYR A 235 10.72 8.61 1.76
C TYR A 235 11.88 9.61 1.70
N ASP A 236 12.92 9.29 0.94
CA ASP A 236 14.16 10.06 0.86
C ASP A 236 14.20 11.10 -0.28
N GLY A 237 13.12 11.18 -1.07
CA GLY A 237 13.04 12.03 -2.26
C GLY A 237 13.07 11.25 -3.57
N ASP A 238 13.49 9.99 -3.57
CA ASP A 238 13.57 9.10 -4.75
C ASP A 238 12.86 7.77 -4.49
N SER A 239 13.14 7.15 -3.37
CA SER A 239 12.57 5.85 -2.97
C SER A 239 11.94 5.90 -1.58
N TYR A 240 11.07 4.95 -1.28
CA TYR A 240 10.53 4.79 0.06
C TYR A 240 10.94 3.45 0.67
N GLU A 241 11.13 3.45 1.98
CA GLU A 241 11.51 2.29 2.78
C GLU A 241 10.44 2.00 3.83
N LYS A 242 10.02 0.74 3.93
CA LYS A 242 9.10 0.26 4.97
C LYS A 242 9.87 -0.07 6.22
N LEU A 243 9.33 0.34 7.34
CA LEU A 243 9.92 0.15 8.65
C LEU A 243 9.20 -1.01 9.36
N TYR A 244 9.83 -2.16 9.37
CA TYR A 244 9.30 -3.33 10.10
C TYR A 244 9.87 -3.34 11.52
N ALA A 245 9.02 -3.63 12.52
CA ALA A 245 9.44 -3.63 13.92
C ALA A 245 10.62 -4.56 14.19
N ASP A 246 10.59 -5.77 13.61
CA ASP A 246 11.66 -6.76 13.77
C ASP A 246 13.00 -6.25 13.23
N ASP A 247 12.98 -5.61 12.05
CA ASP A 247 14.19 -5.05 11.45
C ASP A 247 14.75 -3.89 12.30
N LEU A 248 13.87 -3.05 12.87
CA LEU A 248 14.25 -1.91 13.72
C LEU A 248 14.82 -2.31 15.08
N VAL A 249 14.52 -3.53 15.57
CA VAL A 249 15.12 -4.08 16.79
C VAL A 249 16.60 -4.39 16.55
N ASP A 250 16.90 -5.00 15.39
CA ASP A 250 18.26 -5.43 15.07
C ASP A 250 19.11 -4.25 14.58
N GLU A 251 18.53 -3.37 13.75
CA GLU A 251 19.21 -2.21 13.18
C GLU A 251 18.26 -0.98 13.11
N PRO A 252 18.34 -0.05 14.08
CA PRO A 252 17.58 1.19 14.04
C PRO A 252 17.93 2.03 12.80
N TYR A 253 16.91 2.56 12.14
CA TYR A 253 17.10 3.42 10.95
C TYR A 253 17.70 4.77 11.37
N LYS A 254 18.76 5.18 10.69
CA LYS A 254 19.37 6.49 10.92
C LYS A 254 20.07 6.99 9.67
N ARG A 255 19.43 7.91 8.93
CA ARG A 255 19.99 8.50 7.71
C ARG A 255 19.61 9.98 7.60
N SER A 256 20.46 10.77 6.94
CA SER A 256 20.17 12.19 6.64
C SER A 256 19.97 12.38 5.16
N HIS A 257 18.91 13.13 4.81
CA HIS A 257 18.64 13.52 3.43
C HIS A 257 17.85 14.82 3.37
N MET A 258 18.02 15.55 2.29
CA MET A 258 17.31 16.79 2.02
C MET A 258 15.93 16.49 1.46
N GLY A 259 14.92 17.18 1.96
CA GLY A 259 13.53 16.93 1.57
C GLY A 259 13.01 15.63 2.19
N GLY A 260 12.18 14.90 1.44
CA GLY A 260 11.56 13.69 1.91
C GLY A 260 10.43 13.92 2.90
N TRP A 261 9.89 12.81 3.40
CA TRP A 261 8.82 12.78 4.39
C TRP A 261 8.81 11.41 5.07
N PHE A 262 8.12 11.32 6.19
CA PHE A 262 7.85 10.04 6.85
C PHE A 262 6.37 9.93 7.23
N ALA A 263 5.87 8.72 7.31
CA ALA A 263 4.46 8.49 7.58
C ALA A 263 4.22 7.17 8.31
N ASN A 264 3.06 7.09 8.95
CA ASN A 264 2.41 5.82 9.26
C ASN A 264 1.30 5.60 8.24
N ILE A 265 1.33 4.46 7.56
CA ILE A 265 0.28 4.04 6.64
C ILE A 265 -0.54 2.91 7.26
N ARG A 266 -1.82 2.89 6.93
CA ARG A 266 -2.75 1.84 7.30
C ARG A 266 -3.70 1.63 6.14
N HIS A 267 -3.51 0.57 5.36
CA HIS A 267 -4.27 0.23 4.16
C HIS A 267 -4.62 1.48 3.31
N HIS A 268 -5.87 1.96 3.37
CA HIS A 268 -6.37 3.10 2.59
C HIS A 268 -6.01 4.48 3.14
N PHE A 269 -5.34 4.58 4.28
CA PHE A 269 -5.15 5.83 5.03
C PHE A 269 -3.69 6.08 5.35
N VAL A 270 -3.36 7.35 5.54
CA VAL A 270 -1.99 7.78 5.84
C VAL A 270 -1.99 8.98 6.79
N VAL A 271 -1.03 8.97 7.71
CA VAL A 271 -0.62 10.12 8.54
C VAL A 271 0.83 10.40 8.18
N ALA A 272 1.06 11.45 7.40
CA ALA A 272 2.39 11.80 6.90
C ALA A 272 2.86 13.12 7.46
N VAL A 273 4.09 13.18 7.92
CA VAL A 273 4.79 14.41 8.31
C VAL A 273 5.63 14.87 7.14
N LEU A 274 5.45 16.13 6.76
CA LEU A 274 6.02 16.77 5.59
C LEU A 274 6.94 17.92 6.04
N PRO A 275 8.20 17.65 6.38
CA PRO A 275 9.16 18.69 6.73
C PRO A 275 9.45 19.62 5.56
N ALA A 276 10.07 20.76 5.80
CA ALA A 276 10.46 21.67 4.72
C ALA A 276 11.47 21.02 3.77
N THR A 277 11.20 21.07 2.47
CA THR A 277 12.00 20.37 1.43
C THR A 277 13.40 20.92 1.23
N VAL A 278 13.62 22.18 1.60
CA VAL A 278 14.90 22.88 1.42
C VAL A 278 15.85 22.69 2.60
N ILE A 279 15.42 21.98 3.63
CA ILE A 279 16.20 21.74 4.86
C ILE A 279 16.61 20.27 4.89
N ASP A 280 17.87 20.02 5.24
CA ASP A 280 18.35 18.68 5.51
C ASP A 280 17.86 18.19 6.88
N HIS A 281 17.31 16.98 6.90
CA HIS A 281 16.78 16.37 8.12
C HIS A 281 17.44 15.01 8.33
N ARG A 282 17.79 14.73 9.58
CA ARG A 282 18.14 13.39 10.03
C ARG A 282 16.88 12.63 10.38
N TYR A 283 16.64 11.54 9.68
CA TYR A 283 15.52 10.64 9.94
C TYR A 283 16.01 9.47 10.79
N GLU A 284 15.28 9.21 11.86
CA GLU A 284 15.55 8.09 12.77
C GLU A 284 14.28 7.29 12.96
N ALA A 285 14.38 5.96 12.96
CA ALA A 285 13.28 5.09 13.36
C ALA A 285 13.79 4.00 14.30
N GLU A 286 13.00 3.73 15.33
CA GLU A 286 13.28 2.74 16.35
C GLU A 286 12.01 2.02 16.80
N HIS A 287 12.16 0.78 17.25
CA HIS A 287 11.10 0.02 17.91
C HIS A 287 11.43 -0.16 19.40
N ASP A 288 10.57 0.38 20.26
CA ASP A 288 10.64 0.15 21.72
C ASP A 288 9.93 -1.16 22.07
N GLN A 289 10.71 -2.22 22.27
CA GLN A 289 10.18 -3.55 22.61
C GLN A 289 9.41 -3.57 23.93
N THR A 290 9.77 -2.70 24.89
CA THR A 290 9.13 -2.70 26.22
C THR A 290 7.73 -2.11 26.15
N ALA A 291 7.57 -1.03 25.42
CA ALA A 291 6.30 -0.35 25.22
C ALA A 291 5.54 -0.86 23.97
N ASN A 292 6.17 -1.69 23.14
CA ASN A 292 5.68 -2.13 21.81
C ASN A 292 5.30 -0.96 20.91
N LEU A 293 6.16 0.07 20.84
CA LEU A 293 5.92 1.30 20.11
C LEU A 293 6.96 1.49 19.01
N ASN A 294 6.48 1.81 17.82
CA ASN A 294 7.31 2.29 16.70
C ASN A 294 7.39 3.81 16.77
N LYS A 295 8.61 4.35 16.69
CA LYS A 295 8.87 5.78 16.66
C LYS A 295 9.60 6.14 15.37
N VAL A 296 9.09 7.12 14.66
CA VAL A 296 9.73 7.66 13.46
C VAL A 296 9.90 9.16 13.67
N THR A 297 11.13 9.64 13.61
CA THR A 297 11.50 11.02 13.96
C THR A 297 12.28 11.66 12.81
N ALA A 298 11.98 12.92 12.49
CA ALA A 298 12.83 13.78 11.69
C ALA A 298 13.35 14.92 12.56
N ILE A 299 14.66 15.11 12.55
CA ILE A 299 15.36 16.16 13.29
C ILE A 299 16.05 17.05 12.28
N SER A 300 15.78 18.37 12.33
CA SER A 300 16.44 19.32 11.45
C SER A 300 17.95 19.37 11.73
N ASN A 301 18.77 19.29 10.67
CA ASN A 301 20.19 19.56 10.79
C ASN A 301 20.49 21.06 10.86
N ASP A 302 19.55 21.90 10.38
CA ASP A 302 19.66 23.36 10.46
C ASP A 302 19.05 23.89 11.75
N LYS A 303 19.70 24.90 12.32
CA LYS A 303 19.26 25.57 13.53
C LYS A 303 18.45 26.80 13.20
N VAL A 304 17.34 26.99 13.89
CA VAL A 304 16.57 28.24 13.89
C VAL A 304 17.23 29.22 14.83
N MET A 305 17.88 30.25 14.26
CA MET A 305 18.56 31.27 15.03
C MET A 305 17.59 32.42 15.34
N VAL A 306 17.42 32.74 16.63
CA VAL A 306 16.55 33.80 17.11
C VAL A 306 17.40 34.88 17.80
N GLY A 307 17.65 35.96 17.12
CA GLY A 307 18.45 37.07 17.65
C GLY A 307 17.84 37.75 18.88
N PRO A 308 18.59 38.63 19.55
CA PRO A 308 18.10 39.34 20.71
C PRO A 308 16.82 40.12 20.40
N ARG A 309 15.80 39.96 21.23
CA ARG A 309 14.48 40.62 21.07
C ARG A 309 13.79 40.38 19.71
N GLN A 310 14.19 39.31 19.00
CA GLN A 310 13.62 38.97 17.72
C GLN A 310 12.55 37.86 17.85
N ARG A 311 11.70 37.83 16.83
CA ARG A 311 10.74 36.76 16.60
C ARG A 311 11.06 36.07 15.27
N VAL A 312 11.10 34.76 15.28
CA VAL A 312 11.31 33.95 14.08
C VAL A 312 10.21 32.91 14.00
N GLU A 313 9.78 32.58 12.79
CA GLU A 313 8.76 31.58 12.54
C GLU A 313 9.38 30.37 11.80
N THR A 314 8.99 29.17 12.19
CA THR A 314 9.32 27.91 11.55
C THR A 314 8.11 26.99 11.60
N GLY A 315 8.06 25.93 10.80
CA GLY A 315 6.91 25.04 10.80
C GLY A 315 7.07 23.87 9.83
N PHE A 316 6.04 23.05 9.78
CA PHE A 316 5.93 21.87 8.93
C PHE A 316 4.46 21.60 8.64
N GLU A 317 4.23 20.72 7.67
CA GLU A 317 2.90 20.28 7.28
C GLU A 317 2.69 18.82 7.64
N ILE A 318 1.43 18.43 7.79
CA ILE A 318 1.03 17.07 8.06
C ILE A 318 -0.16 16.76 7.16
N PHE A 319 -0.10 15.63 6.48
CA PHE A 319 -1.25 15.09 5.77
C PHE A 319 -1.89 14.00 6.63
N ILE A 320 -3.17 14.15 6.98
CA ILE A 320 -3.94 13.17 7.76
C ILE A 320 -5.19 12.82 6.98
N GLY A 321 -5.18 11.71 6.24
CA GLY A 321 -6.30 11.47 5.35
C GLY A 321 -6.27 10.16 4.58
N PRO A 322 -7.24 10.01 3.66
CA PRO A 322 -7.27 8.89 2.74
C PRO A 322 -6.15 9.00 1.69
N LYS A 323 -5.67 7.86 1.20
CA LYS A 323 -4.66 7.78 0.14
C LYS A 323 -5.26 8.11 -1.25
N LEU A 324 -6.03 9.22 -1.35
CA LEU A 324 -6.53 9.74 -2.62
C LEU A 324 -5.37 10.29 -3.43
N GLN A 325 -5.10 9.73 -4.62
CA GLN A 325 -3.92 10.12 -5.40
C GLN A 325 -3.89 11.61 -5.75
N ASP A 326 -5.04 12.19 -6.08
CA ASP A 326 -5.15 13.62 -6.39
C ASP A 326 -4.88 14.51 -5.17
N GLU A 327 -5.25 14.10 -3.96
CA GLU A 327 -5.01 14.86 -2.73
C GLU A 327 -3.56 14.69 -2.26
N LEU A 328 -3.00 13.48 -2.37
CA LEU A 328 -1.60 13.21 -2.03
C LEU A 328 -0.64 14.02 -2.90
N SER A 329 -0.86 14.04 -4.22
CA SER A 329 -0.02 14.79 -5.16
C SER A 329 -0.10 16.32 -4.97
N LYS A 330 -1.25 16.85 -4.54
CA LYS A 330 -1.40 18.27 -4.18
C LYS A 330 -0.69 18.60 -2.87
N ALA A 331 -0.68 17.68 -1.91
CA ALA A 331 -0.06 17.90 -0.61
C ALA A 331 1.47 17.93 -0.72
N ARG A 332 2.06 16.97 -1.40
CA ARG A 332 3.52 16.88 -1.61
C ARG A 332 3.85 15.97 -2.78
N ASP A 333 4.78 16.40 -3.65
CA ASP A 333 5.33 15.55 -4.69
C ASP A 333 5.97 14.30 -4.07
N GLY A 334 5.66 13.13 -4.62
CA GLY A 334 6.13 11.84 -4.13
C GLY A 334 5.29 11.24 -2.98
N LEU A 335 4.30 11.95 -2.42
CA LEU A 335 3.45 11.39 -1.38
C LEU A 335 2.51 10.29 -1.94
N GLU A 336 2.21 10.33 -3.23
CA GLU A 336 1.44 9.31 -3.95
C GLU A 336 2.12 7.92 -3.99
N VAL A 337 3.42 7.81 -3.67
CA VAL A 337 4.08 6.50 -3.55
C VAL A 337 3.62 5.72 -2.31
N SER A 338 2.96 6.40 -1.35
CA SER A 338 2.32 5.75 -0.21
C SER A 338 1.15 4.83 -0.62
N VAL A 339 0.62 4.98 -1.85
CA VAL A 339 -0.31 4.01 -2.46
C VAL A 339 0.50 2.86 -3.03
N GLU A 340 0.45 1.72 -2.36
CA GLU A 340 1.36 0.60 -2.59
C GLU A 340 0.83 -0.39 -3.63
N TYR A 341 1.16 -0.19 -4.90
CA TYR A 341 0.81 -1.14 -5.97
C TYR A 341 1.83 -2.28 -6.16
N GLY A 342 2.76 -2.45 -5.21
CA GLY A 342 3.77 -3.51 -5.26
C GLY A 342 4.74 -3.41 -6.44
N LYS A 343 5.40 -4.52 -6.76
CA LYS A 343 6.43 -4.59 -7.83
C LYS A 343 5.90 -4.30 -9.24
N LEU A 344 4.59 -4.41 -9.45
CA LEU A 344 3.95 -4.12 -10.74
C LEU A 344 3.38 -2.70 -10.81
N SER A 345 3.85 -1.76 -10.00
CA SER A 345 3.40 -0.36 -9.98
C SER A 345 3.48 0.30 -11.35
N PHE A 346 4.50 -0.05 -12.17
CA PHE A 346 4.65 0.45 -13.54
C PHE A 346 3.46 0.10 -14.46
N LEU A 347 2.73 -0.99 -14.16
CA LEU A 347 1.52 -1.43 -14.86
C LEU A 347 0.25 -1.00 -14.13
N ALA A 348 0.27 -1.03 -12.79
CA ALA A 348 -0.87 -0.66 -11.95
C ALA A 348 -1.22 0.84 -12.04
N LYS A 349 -0.23 1.73 -12.02
CA LYS A 349 -0.45 3.19 -12.16
C LYS A 349 -1.19 3.57 -13.47
N PRO A 350 -0.77 3.12 -14.66
CA PRO A 350 -1.55 3.35 -15.89
C PRO A 350 -2.95 2.73 -15.85
N MET A 351 -3.12 1.57 -15.20
CA MET A 351 -4.44 0.94 -15.07
C MET A 351 -5.35 1.76 -14.16
N PHE A 352 -4.87 2.22 -13.01
CA PHE A 352 -5.63 3.12 -12.14
C PHE A 352 -6.00 4.41 -12.87
N TRP A 353 -5.05 5.03 -13.58
CA TRP A 353 -5.33 6.21 -14.39
C TRP A 353 -6.46 5.96 -15.40
N ALA A 354 -6.41 4.83 -16.11
CA ALA A 354 -7.46 4.46 -17.06
C ALA A 354 -8.81 4.23 -16.38
N LEU A 355 -8.83 3.59 -15.19
CA LEU A 355 -10.03 3.41 -14.38
C LEU A 355 -10.61 4.74 -13.89
N SER A 356 -9.77 5.62 -13.32
CA SER A 356 -10.18 6.93 -12.83
C SER A 356 -10.74 7.81 -13.94
N LYS A 357 -10.09 7.84 -15.13
CA LYS A 357 -10.61 8.55 -16.32
C LYS A 357 -11.91 7.95 -16.83
N SER A 358 -12.02 6.63 -16.84
CA SER A 358 -13.27 5.96 -17.22
C SER A 358 -14.39 6.25 -16.22
N HIS A 359 -14.09 6.24 -14.92
CA HIS A 359 -15.03 6.59 -13.87
C HIS A 359 -15.52 8.04 -13.99
N SER A 360 -14.62 9.00 -14.24
CA SER A 360 -15.00 10.42 -14.40
C SER A 360 -16.00 10.64 -15.55
N PHE A 361 -16.00 9.77 -16.56
CA PHE A 361 -16.93 9.81 -17.70
C PHE A 361 -18.21 8.99 -17.44
N LEU A 362 -18.07 7.79 -16.86
CA LEU A 362 -19.18 6.83 -16.68
C LEU A 362 -19.93 7.01 -15.35
N GLY A 363 -19.35 7.70 -14.37
CA GLY A 363 -19.91 7.93 -13.04
C GLY A 363 -20.10 6.68 -12.17
N ASN A 364 -19.50 5.53 -12.58
CA ASN A 364 -19.65 4.25 -11.86
C ASN A 364 -18.37 3.42 -12.01
N TRP A 365 -17.78 2.99 -10.88
CA TRP A 365 -16.53 2.22 -10.86
C TRP A 365 -16.67 0.83 -11.49
N GLY A 366 -17.79 0.14 -11.31
CA GLY A 366 -18.01 -1.15 -11.94
C GLY A 366 -18.10 -1.06 -13.47
N LEU A 367 -18.74 -0.01 -14.00
CA LEU A 367 -18.72 0.28 -15.44
C LEU A 367 -17.32 0.63 -15.93
N ALA A 368 -16.54 1.36 -15.13
CA ALA A 368 -15.14 1.66 -15.45
C ALA A 368 -14.30 0.37 -15.53
N ILE A 369 -14.48 -0.57 -14.60
CA ILE A 369 -13.84 -1.90 -14.62
C ILE A 369 -14.17 -2.64 -15.92
N ILE A 370 -15.44 -2.71 -16.30
CA ILE A 370 -15.88 -3.37 -17.53
C ILE A 370 -15.25 -2.68 -18.74
N PHE A 371 -15.29 -1.36 -18.80
CA PHE A 371 -14.76 -0.58 -19.93
C PHE A 371 -13.25 -0.74 -20.09
N VAL A 372 -12.47 -0.63 -19.01
CA VAL A 372 -11.01 -0.82 -19.05
C VAL A 372 -10.67 -2.27 -19.44
N THR A 373 -11.45 -3.26 -18.97
CA THR A 373 -11.29 -4.65 -19.38
C THR A 373 -11.51 -4.81 -20.90
N LEU A 374 -12.54 -4.16 -21.46
CA LEU A 374 -12.78 -4.12 -22.91
C LEU A 374 -11.61 -3.48 -23.68
N MET A 375 -11.07 -2.37 -23.19
CA MET A 375 -9.91 -1.70 -23.80
C MET A 375 -8.69 -2.64 -23.82
N ILE A 376 -8.36 -3.27 -22.71
CA ILE A 376 -7.24 -4.23 -22.61
C ILE A 376 -7.48 -5.39 -23.61
N LYS A 377 -8.69 -5.94 -23.68
CA LYS A 377 -9.03 -6.98 -24.64
C LYS A 377 -8.90 -6.52 -26.08
N ALA A 378 -9.29 -5.30 -26.39
CA ALA A 378 -9.14 -4.73 -27.75
C ALA A 378 -7.65 -4.61 -28.16
N VAL A 379 -6.78 -4.17 -27.24
CA VAL A 379 -5.33 -4.07 -27.48
C VAL A 379 -4.73 -5.46 -27.80
N PHE A 380 -5.11 -6.47 -27.03
CA PHE A 380 -4.60 -7.85 -27.20
C PHE A 380 -5.44 -8.72 -28.14
N TYR A 381 -6.43 -8.14 -28.84
CA TYR A 381 -7.38 -8.91 -29.65
C TYR A 381 -6.70 -9.83 -30.68
N ARG A 382 -5.74 -9.31 -31.46
CA ARG A 382 -5.04 -10.09 -32.50
C ARG A 382 -4.25 -11.26 -31.92
N LEU A 383 -3.60 -11.04 -30.77
CA LEU A 383 -2.84 -12.08 -30.09
C LEU A 383 -3.75 -13.20 -29.58
N GLN A 384 -4.87 -12.82 -28.96
CA GLN A 384 -5.87 -13.76 -28.46
C GLN A 384 -6.58 -14.51 -29.61
N GLU A 385 -6.83 -13.84 -30.75
CA GLU A 385 -7.37 -14.50 -31.95
C GLU A 385 -6.42 -15.55 -32.50
N SER A 386 -5.12 -15.25 -32.60
CA SER A 386 -4.08 -16.22 -33.03
C SER A 386 -4.03 -17.44 -32.11
N SER A 387 -4.07 -17.21 -30.80
CA SER A 387 -4.14 -18.29 -29.81
C SER A 387 -5.42 -19.12 -29.96
N SER A 388 -6.58 -18.46 -30.08
CA SER A 388 -7.87 -19.12 -30.25
C SER A 388 -7.92 -19.98 -31.53
N ARG A 389 -7.32 -19.52 -32.65
CA ARG A 389 -7.17 -20.30 -33.89
C ARG A 389 -6.29 -21.53 -33.68
N SER A 390 -5.18 -21.40 -32.95
CA SER A 390 -4.31 -22.52 -32.59
C SER A 390 -5.04 -23.56 -31.72
N MET A 391 -5.79 -23.11 -30.74
CA MET A 391 -6.62 -23.96 -29.87
C MET A 391 -7.70 -24.71 -30.68
N ALA A 392 -8.36 -24.02 -31.62
CA ALA A 392 -9.34 -24.65 -32.49
C ALA A 392 -8.71 -25.76 -33.38
N LYS A 393 -7.52 -25.53 -33.95
CA LYS A 393 -6.75 -26.56 -34.66
C LYS A 393 -6.39 -27.76 -33.76
N MET A 394 -5.96 -27.48 -32.52
CA MET A 394 -5.68 -28.53 -31.53
C MET A 394 -6.92 -29.39 -31.25
N ARG A 395 -8.10 -28.78 -31.16
CA ARG A 395 -9.36 -29.50 -30.95
C ARG A 395 -9.68 -30.42 -32.13
N GLU A 396 -9.38 -30.03 -33.37
CA GLU A 396 -9.54 -30.89 -34.56
C GLU A 396 -8.59 -32.07 -34.57
N LEU A 397 -7.39 -31.91 -33.99
CA LEU A 397 -6.40 -32.98 -33.89
C LEU A 397 -6.68 -33.94 -32.71
N ALA A 398 -7.61 -33.64 -31.80
CA ALA A 398 -7.91 -34.44 -30.62
C ALA A 398 -8.18 -35.92 -30.92
N PRO A 399 -8.98 -36.33 -31.96
CA PRO A 399 -9.17 -37.73 -32.28
C PRO A 399 -7.88 -38.44 -32.74
N ARG A 400 -7.00 -37.76 -33.49
CA ARG A 400 -5.70 -38.29 -33.92
C ARG A 400 -4.74 -38.42 -32.75
N LEU A 401 -4.75 -37.49 -31.82
CA LEU A 401 -3.96 -37.56 -30.59
C LEU A 401 -4.40 -38.73 -29.71
N LYS A 402 -5.70 -38.98 -29.63
CA LYS A 402 -6.24 -40.13 -28.89
C LYS A 402 -5.77 -41.45 -29.53
N ALA A 403 -5.81 -41.59 -30.83
CA ALA A 403 -5.29 -42.74 -31.55
C ALA A 403 -3.78 -42.96 -31.33
N LEU A 404 -2.98 -41.86 -31.29
CA LEU A 404 -1.56 -41.94 -30.95
C LEU A 404 -1.34 -42.43 -29.50
N ASN A 405 -2.11 -41.93 -28.55
CA ASN A 405 -2.05 -42.36 -27.15
C ASN A 405 -2.36 -43.85 -26.99
N GLU A 406 -3.33 -44.36 -27.72
CA GLU A 406 -3.66 -45.79 -27.74
C GLU A 406 -2.55 -46.62 -28.38
N ARG A 407 -1.95 -46.14 -29.46
CA ARG A 407 -0.90 -46.83 -30.22
C ARG A 407 0.43 -46.93 -29.46
N TYR A 408 0.81 -45.87 -28.75
CA TYR A 408 2.10 -45.77 -28.03
C TYR A 408 1.91 -45.81 -26.51
N LYS A 409 0.91 -46.54 -26.04
CA LYS A 409 0.50 -46.57 -24.62
C LYS A 409 1.63 -46.93 -23.67
N ASP A 410 2.53 -47.83 -24.11
CA ASP A 410 3.61 -48.37 -23.30
C ASP A 410 4.96 -47.68 -23.52
N ASP A 411 5.08 -46.81 -24.55
CA ASP A 411 6.29 -46.04 -24.86
C ASP A 411 6.02 -44.56 -24.88
N LYS A 412 6.25 -43.90 -23.74
CA LYS A 412 6.02 -42.49 -23.55
C LYS A 412 6.96 -41.60 -24.36
N THR A 413 8.17 -42.08 -24.65
CA THR A 413 9.16 -41.33 -25.42
C THR A 413 8.73 -41.26 -26.89
N ALA A 414 8.37 -42.42 -27.46
CA ALA A 414 7.84 -42.51 -28.82
C ALA A 414 6.51 -41.76 -28.96
N LEU A 415 5.64 -41.79 -27.93
CA LEU A 415 4.40 -41.02 -27.89
C LEU A 415 4.68 -39.49 -27.98
N GLY A 416 5.60 -38.98 -27.16
CA GLY A 416 5.96 -37.57 -27.17
C GLY A 416 6.52 -37.10 -28.53
N GLN A 417 7.36 -37.91 -29.17
CA GLN A 417 7.89 -37.64 -30.51
C GLN A 417 6.77 -37.63 -31.56
N ALA A 418 5.92 -38.67 -31.58
CA ALA A 418 4.81 -38.76 -32.50
C ALA A 418 3.79 -37.62 -32.36
N GLN A 419 3.52 -37.18 -31.15
CA GLN A 419 2.68 -35.99 -30.86
C GLN A 419 3.33 -34.72 -31.39
N MET A 420 4.62 -34.51 -31.13
CA MET A 420 5.35 -33.31 -31.61
C MET A 420 5.42 -33.27 -33.14
N ASP A 421 5.63 -34.42 -33.79
CA ASP A 421 5.62 -34.55 -35.27
C ASP A 421 4.24 -34.26 -35.85
N LEU A 422 3.16 -34.74 -35.20
CA LEU A 422 1.80 -34.42 -35.61
C LEU A 422 1.56 -32.89 -35.52
N TYR A 423 1.93 -32.26 -34.42
CA TYR A 423 1.78 -30.80 -34.23
C TYR A 423 2.55 -30.01 -35.29
N LYS A 424 3.80 -30.42 -35.60
CA LYS A 424 4.61 -29.77 -36.65
C LYS A 424 3.98 -29.92 -38.01
N ARG A 425 3.51 -31.11 -38.38
CA ARG A 425 2.88 -31.39 -39.69
C ARG A 425 1.61 -30.56 -39.90
N GLU A 426 0.79 -30.43 -38.88
CA GLU A 426 -0.50 -29.73 -38.96
C GLU A 426 -0.38 -28.23 -38.62
N GLY A 427 0.84 -27.76 -38.34
CA GLY A 427 1.08 -26.35 -37.99
C GLY A 427 0.31 -25.88 -36.75
N ALA A 428 0.10 -26.79 -35.79
CA ALA A 428 -0.53 -26.52 -34.53
C ALA A 428 0.53 -26.30 -33.44
N ASN A 429 0.44 -25.20 -32.71
CA ASN A 429 1.37 -24.90 -31.61
C ASN A 429 0.68 -25.13 -30.26
N PRO A 430 1.05 -26.15 -29.49
CA PRO A 430 0.46 -26.42 -28.19
C PRO A 430 0.71 -25.30 -27.16
N MET A 431 1.83 -24.57 -27.29
CA MET A 431 2.15 -23.44 -26.42
C MET A 431 1.31 -22.19 -26.69
N ALA A 432 0.73 -22.06 -27.89
CA ALA A 432 -0.08 -20.91 -28.24
C ALA A 432 -1.34 -20.80 -27.36
N GLY A 433 -1.85 -21.91 -26.86
CA GLY A 433 -3.04 -21.96 -25.99
C GLY A 433 -2.84 -21.34 -24.60
N CYS A 434 -1.64 -21.45 -24.03
CA CYS A 434 -1.34 -20.88 -22.71
C CYS A 434 -0.80 -19.45 -22.77
N LEU A 435 -0.35 -18.96 -23.94
CA LEU A 435 0.24 -17.64 -24.10
C LEU A 435 -0.66 -16.48 -23.62
N PRO A 436 -1.98 -16.45 -23.93
CA PRO A 436 -2.86 -15.41 -23.39
C PRO A 436 -2.93 -15.41 -21.87
N LEU A 437 -2.92 -16.56 -21.23
CA LEU A 437 -2.93 -16.68 -19.79
C LEU A 437 -1.66 -16.09 -19.17
N LEU A 438 -0.49 -16.44 -19.71
CA LEU A 438 0.79 -15.91 -19.22
C LEU A 438 0.89 -14.39 -19.33
N ILE A 439 0.39 -13.80 -20.43
CA ILE A 439 0.37 -12.35 -20.60
C ILE A 439 -0.66 -11.72 -19.64
N GLN A 440 -1.75 -12.39 -19.38
CA GLN A 440 -2.84 -11.87 -18.54
C GLN A 440 -2.50 -11.85 -17.05
N ILE A 441 -1.62 -12.75 -16.55
CA ILE A 441 -1.25 -12.82 -15.13
C ILE A 441 -0.71 -11.48 -14.59
N PRO A 442 0.26 -10.79 -15.22
CA PRO A 442 0.73 -9.49 -14.74
C PRO A 442 -0.38 -8.44 -14.69
N PHE A 443 -1.27 -8.41 -15.70
CA PHE A 443 -2.42 -7.50 -15.71
C PHE A 443 -3.41 -7.81 -14.59
N PHE A 444 -3.66 -9.10 -14.34
CA PHE A 444 -4.55 -9.54 -13.27
C PHE A 444 -3.99 -9.15 -11.89
N ILE A 445 -2.71 -9.41 -11.64
CA ILE A 445 -2.06 -9.06 -10.37
C ILE A 445 -2.06 -7.52 -10.19
N SER A 446 -1.72 -6.76 -11.24
CA SER A 446 -1.76 -5.30 -11.18
C SER A 446 -3.17 -4.76 -10.90
N PHE A 447 -4.18 -5.35 -11.55
CA PHE A 447 -5.58 -4.96 -11.35
C PHE A 447 -6.05 -5.30 -9.93
N TYR A 448 -5.63 -6.45 -9.41
CA TYR A 448 -5.89 -6.85 -8.03
C TYR A 448 -5.35 -5.82 -7.04
N TRP A 449 -4.08 -5.42 -7.17
CA TRP A 449 -3.49 -4.39 -6.31
C TRP A 449 -4.18 -3.03 -6.46
N VAL A 450 -4.56 -2.64 -7.68
CA VAL A 450 -5.31 -1.40 -7.91
C VAL A 450 -6.65 -1.42 -7.17
N LEU A 451 -7.40 -2.53 -7.26
CA LEU A 451 -8.70 -2.64 -6.60
C LEU A 451 -8.59 -2.74 -5.07
N LEU A 452 -7.50 -3.32 -4.57
CA LEU A 452 -7.27 -3.48 -3.14
C LEU A 452 -6.82 -2.18 -2.50
N GLU A 453 -5.84 -1.49 -3.10
CA GLU A 453 -5.16 -0.33 -2.48
C GLU A 453 -5.82 1.02 -2.79
N SER A 454 -6.72 1.09 -3.78
CA SER A 454 -7.34 2.38 -4.16
C SER A 454 -8.53 2.69 -3.26
N VAL A 455 -8.37 3.67 -2.41
CA VAL A 455 -9.44 4.16 -1.52
C VAL A 455 -10.65 4.71 -2.30
N GLU A 456 -10.45 5.13 -3.55
CA GLU A 456 -11.51 5.62 -4.45
C GLU A 456 -12.54 4.54 -4.80
N ILE A 457 -12.14 3.27 -4.73
CA ILE A 457 -13.01 2.12 -5.03
C ILE A 457 -13.65 1.57 -3.76
N ARG A 458 -13.12 1.95 -2.59
CA ARG A 458 -13.65 1.54 -1.30
C ARG A 458 -15.09 1.99 -1.13
N GLN A 459 -15.97 1.04 -0.79
CA GLN A 459 -17.43 1.25 -0.62
C GLN A 459 -18.13 1.81 -1.89
N ALA A 460 -17.50 1.66 -3.07
CA ALA A 460 -18.07 2.10 -4.32
C ALA A 460 -19.17 1.12 -4.80
N PRO A 461 -20.41 1.61 -5.06
CA PRO A 461 -21.49 0.76 -5.54
C PRO A 461 -21.35 0.45 -7.03
N PHE A 462 -21.90 -0.71 -7.45
CA PHE A 462 -22.11 -1.04 -8.85
C PHE A 462 -23.59 -1.00 -9.20
N PHE A 463 -24.23 -2.16 -9.32
CA PHE A 463 -25.66 -2.29 -9.59
C PHE A 463 -26.28 -3.40 -8.73
N LEU A 464 -27.60 -3.31 -8.51
CA LEU A 464 -28.42 -4.28 -7.80
C LEU A 464 -27.94 -4.47 -6.36
N TRP A 465 -27.43 -5.65 -6.02
CA TRP A 465 -26.95 -6.03 -4.70
C TRP A 465 -25.48 -5.72 -4.43
N LEU A 466 -24.73 -5.26 -5.44
CA LEU A 466 -23.31 -4.95 -5.31
C LEU A 466 -23.14 -3.51 -4.85
N ASP A 467 -23.20 -3.32 -3.56
CA ASP A 467 -23.08 -1.99 -2.95
C ASP A 467 -21.64 -1.58 -2.66
N ASP A 468 -20.72 -2.56 -2.65
CA ASP A 468 -19.30 -2.33 -2.38
C ASP A 468 -18.42 -3.23 -3.27
N LEU A 469 -17.67 -2.60 -4.19
CA LEU A 469 -16.76 -3.30 -5.08
C LEU A 469 -15.45 -3.72 -4.40
N SER A 470 -15.11 -3.13 -3.27
CA SER A 470 -13.91 -3.49 -2.48
C SER A 470 -14.16 -4.68 -1.55
N SER A 471 -15.41 -4.99 -1.26
CA SER A 471 -15.79 -6.14 -0.43
C SER A 471 -16.25 -7.34 -1.27
N ARG A 472 -16.34 -8.51 -0.61
CA ARG A 472 -16.89 -9.73 -1.24
C ARG A 472 -18.34 -9.57 -1.65
N ASP A 473 -18.76 -10.29 -2.68
CA ASP A 473 -20.18 -10.37 -3.08
C ASP A 473 -20.99 -11.07 -1.98
N PRO A 474 -21.94 -10.36 -1.31
CA PRO A 474 -22.69 -10.90 -0.18
C PRO A 474 -23.56 -12.12 -0.53
N TYR A 475 -23.98 -12.23 -1.79
CA TYR A 475 -24.83 -13.34 -2.27
C TYR A 475 -24.06 -14.35 -3.13
N PHE A 476 -22.75 -14.19 -3.34
CA PHE A 476 -21.90 -15.05 -4.16
C PHE A 476 -22.38 -15.21 -5.61
N VAL A 477 -23.21 -14.30 -6.11
CA VAL A 477 -23.78 -14.37 -7.47
C VAL A 477 -22.70 -14.19 -8.53
N LEU A 478 -21.80 -13.21 -8.36
CA LEU A 478 -20.68 -13.02 -9.30
C LEU A 478 -19.75 -14.23 -9.38
N PRO A 479 -19.27 -14.83 -8.26
CA PRO A 479 -18.51 -16.08 -8.31
C PRO A 479 -19.24 -17.21 -9.02
N LEU A 480 -20.55 -17.37 -8.79
CA LEU A 480 -21.37 -18.39 -9.48
C LEU A 480 -21.45 -18.14 -10.99
N ILE A 481 -21.70 -16.88 -11.41
CA ILE A 481 -21.70 -16.49 -12.83
C ILE A 481 -20.33 -16.79 -13.44
N MET A 482 -19.25 -16.46 -12.73
CA MET A 482 -17.88 -16.75 -13.15
C MET A 482 -17.67 -18.26 -13.39
N GLY A 483 -18.08 -19.11 -12.44
CA GLY A 483 -18.00 -20.56 -12.55
C GLY A 483 -18.75 -21.11 -13.77
N VAL A 484 -19.95 -20.60 -14.02
CA VAL A 484 -20.76 -20.97 -15.19
C VAL A 484 -20.04 -20.55 -16.49
N VAL A 485 -19.55 -19.33 -16.59
CA VAL A 485 -18.80 -18.84 -17.76
C VAL A 485 -17.54 -19.68 -17.98
N MET A 486 -16.76 -19.94 -16.94
CA MET A 486 -15.56 -20.79 -17.01
C MET A 486 -15.89 -22.22 -17.45
N PHE A 487 -16.99 -22.79 -16.98
CA PHE A 487 -17.44 -24.11 -17.40
C PHE A 487 -17.73 -24.18 -18.90
N PHE A 488 -18.47 -23.20 -19.45
CA PHE A 488 -18.71 -23.13 -20.90
C PHE A 488 -17.44 -22.86 -21.69
N GLN A 489 -16.56 -22.01 -21.19
CA GLN A 489 -15.25 -21.75 -21.78
C GLN A 489 -14.40 -23.04 -21.83
N GLN A 490 -14.40 -23.83 -20.76
CA GLN A 490 -13.69 -25.10 -20.70
C GLN A 490 -14.23 -26.11 -21.71
N LYS A 491 -15.53 -26.17 -21.92
CA LYS A 491 -16.14 -26.99 -22.96
C LYS A 491 -15.79 -26.54 -24.38
N ALA A 492 -15.48 -25.27 -24.59
CA ALA A 492 -15.04 -24.73 -25.88
C ALA A 492 -13.56 -25.03 -26.17
N ASN A 493 -12.77 -25.38 -25.16
CA ASN A 493 -11.36 -25.73 -25.30
C ASN A 493 -11.20 -27.20 -25.74
N PRO A 494 -10.05 -27.58 -26.37
CA PRO A 494 -9.73 -28.98 -26.66
C PRO A 494 -9.59 -29.77 -25.37
N ALA A 495 -10.15 -31.00 -25.35
CA ALA A 495 -9.94 -31.89 -24.24
C ALA A 495 -8.46 -32.31 -24.17
N PRO A 496 -7.84 -32.32 -22.98
CA PRO A 496 -6.50 -32.82 -22.80
C PRO A 496 -6.40 -34.30 -23.24
N ALA A 497 -5.24 -34.68 -23.73
CA ALA A 497 -4.99 -36.05 -24.14
C ALA A 497 -4.87 -37.03 -22.94
N ASP A 498 -4.52 -36.51 -21.76
CA ASP A 498 -4.40 -37.29 -20.52
C ASP A 498 -5.73 -37.26 -19.74
N PRO A 499 -6.33 -38.42 -19.40
CA PRO A 499 -7.59 -38.47 -18.65
C PRO A 499 -7.52 -37.88 -17.25
N VAL A 500 -6.35 -37.83 -16.62
CA VAL A 500 -6.16 -37.22 -15.30
C VAL A 500 -6.22 -35.69 -15.45
N GLN A 501 -5.54 -35.16 -16.46
CA GLN A 501 -5.54 -33.74 -16.77
C GLN A 501 -6.96 -33.26 -17.16
N GLU A 502 -7.72 -34.07 -17.91
CA GLU A 502 -9.11 -33.80 -18.28
C GLU A 502 -9.98 -33.61 -17.03
N LYS A 503 -9.87 -34.49 -16.04
CA LYS A 503 -10.60 -34.41 -14.77
C LYS A 503 -10.21 -33.15 -13.97
N VAL A 504 -8.92 -32.83 -13.89
CA VAL A 504 -8.43 -31.64 -13.20
C VAL A 504 -8.99 -30.37 -13.84
N PHE A 505 -8.94 -30.27 -15.17
CA PHE A 505 -9.50 -29.12 -15.87
C PHE A 505 -11.02 -29.03 -15.72
N MET A 506 -11.73 -30.15 -15.68
CA MET A 506 -13.18 -30.17 -15.46
C MET A 506 -13.56 -29.66 -14.07
N PHE A 507 -12.74 -29.93 -13.06
CA PHE A 507 -12.98 -29.50 -11.67
C PHE A 507 -12.52 -28.06 -11.41
N MET A 508 -11.61 -27.52 -12.25
CA MET A 508 -11.01 -26.18 -12.08
C MET A 508 -12.05 -25.05 -11.93
N PRO A 509 -13.14 -24.97 -12.73
CA PRO A 509 -14.16 -23.92 -12.54
C PRO A 509 -14.79 -23.93 -11.16
N VAL A 510 -15.02 -25.11 -10.58
CA VAL A 510 -15.59 -25.24 -9.22
C VAL A 510 -14.58 -24.72 -8.18
N MET A 511 -13.32 -25.13 -8.31
CA MET A 511 -12.25 -24.67 -7.42
C MET A 511 -12.09 -23.13 -7.45
N PHE A 512 -12.06 -22.55 -8.66
CA PHE A 512 -11.97 -21.09 -8.81
C PHE A 512 -13.20 -20.37 -8.26
N THR A 513 -14.42 -20.90 -8.48
CA THR A 513 -15.64 -20.34 -7.92
C THR A 513 -15.58 -20.26 -6.39
N LEU A 514 -15.13 -21.33 -5.74
CA LEU A 514 -14.96 -21.37 -4.29
C LEU A 514 -13.88 -20.39 -3.83
N MET A 515 -12.74 -20.33 -4.50
CA MET A 515 -11.65 -19.42 -4.16
C MET A 515 -12.09 -17.97 -4.28
N PHE A 516 -12.70 -17.58 -5.40
CA PHE A 516 -13.11 -16.19 -5.66
C PHE A 516 -14.35 -15.75 -4.85
N ALA A 517 -14.99 -16.67 -4.12
CA ALA A 517 -16.10 -16.32 -3.24
C ALA A 517 -15.70 -15.35 -2.11
N TRP A 518 -14.41 -15.35 -1.73
CA TRP A 518 -13.87 -14.46 -0.68
C TRP A 518 -13.13 -13.22 -1.23
N PHE A 519 -12.99 -13.11 -2.54
CA PHE A 519 -12.31 -11.98 -3.15
C PHE A 519 -13.24 -10.76 -3.33
N PRO A 520 -12.69 -9.54 -3.41
CA PRO A 520 -13.47 -8.33 -3.69
C PRO A 520 -14.32 -8.47 -4.96
N SER A 521 -15.59 -8.03 -4.88
CA SER A 521 -16.56 -8.18 -5.97
C SER A 521 -16.12 -7.47 -7.25
N GLY A 522 -15.37 -6.36 -7.15
CA GLY A 522 -14.77 -5.68 -8.29
C GLY A 522 -13.76 -6.54 -9.06
N LEU A 523 -12.97 -7.37 -8.36
CA LEU A 523 -12.04 -8.30 -8.98
C LEU A 523 -12.78 -9.46 -9.67
N VAL A 524 -13.82 -9.97 -9.03
CA VAL A 524 -14.68 -11.00 -9.63
C VAL A 524 -15.39 -10.46 -10.86
N LEU A 525 -15.87 -9.21 -10.82
CA LEU A 525 -16.49 -8.51 -11.96
C LEU A 525 -15.50 -8.38 -13.14
N TYR A 526 -14.25 -7.99 -12.85
CA TYR A 526 -13.19 -7.99 -13.86
C TYR A 526 -13.02 -9.37 -14.48
N TRP A 527 -12.93 -10.43 -13.65
CA TRP A 527 -12.75 -11.80 -14.14
C TRP A 527 -13.93 -12.29 -14.95
N VAL A 528 -15.16 -12.06 -14.50
CA VAL A 528 -16.39 -12.41 -15.23
C VAL A 528 -16.41 -11.74 -16.61
N THR A 529 -16.14 -10.43 -16.64
CA THR A 529 -16.07 -9.64 -17.88
C THR A 529 -15.01 -10.20 -18.83
N ASN A 530 -13.80 -10.41 -18.30
CA ASN A 530 -12.68 -10.94 -19.05
C ASN A 530 -12.96 -12.33 -19.65
N SER A 531 -13.51 -13.25 -18.83
CA SER A 531 -13.84 -14.63 -19.25
C SER A 531 -14.99 -14.67 -20.24
N THR A 532 -16.01 -13.82 -20.06
CA THR A 532 -17.13 -13.69 -21.00
C THR A 532 -16.67 -13.22 -22.37
N LEU A 533 -15.80 -12.19 -22.41
CA LEU A 533 -15.22 -11.68 -23.66
C LEU A 533 -14.34 -12.72 -24.33
N GLN A 534 -13.55 -13.46 -23.56
CA GLN A 534 -12.71 -14.53 -24.08
C GLN A 534 -13.54 -15.67 -24.66
N PHE A 535 -14.61 -16.08 -23.96
CA PHE A 535 -15.55 -17.09 -24.46
C PHE A 535 -16.21 -16.64 -25.78
N ALA A 536 -16.71 -15.38 -25.82
CA ALA A 536 -17.33 -14.83 -27.01
C ALA A 536 -16.36 -14.77 -28.22
N GLN A 537 -15.10 -14.38 -27.98
CA GLN A 537 -14.05 -14.38 -28.99
C GLN A 537 -13.74 -15.80 -29.49
N GLN A 538 -13.56 -16.77 -28.57
CA GLN A 538 -13.32 -18.18 -28.92
C GLN A 538 -14.46 -18.77 -29.73
N TRP A 539 -15.71 -18.49 -29.33
CA TRP A 539 -16.89 -18.94 -30.05
C TRP A 539 -16.94 -18.38 -31.47
N ASN A 540 -16.63 -17.07 -31.63
CA ASN A 540 -16.58 -16.43 -32.97
C ASN A 540 -15.50 -17.04 -33.86
N VAL A 541 -14.30 -17.30 -33.32
CA VAL A 541 -13.19 -17.95 -34.05
C VAL A 541 -13.58 -19.36 -34.45
N ASN A 542 -14.14 -20.16 -33.55
CA ASN A 542 -14.60 -21.51 -33.86
C ASN A 542 -15.67 -21.53 -34.97
N ARG A 543 -16.60 -20.56 -34.95
CA ARG A 543 -17.63 -20.41 -36.00
C ARG A 543 -17.03 -20.06 -37.35
N LYS A 544 -16.06 -19.13 -37.41
CA LYS A 544 -15.37 -18.74 -38.65
C LYS A 544 -14.59 -19.90 -39.25
N MET A 545 -13.84 -20.65 -38.41
CA MET A 545 -13.10 -21.82 -38.89
C MET A 545 -13.99 -22.94 -39.38
N ALA A 546 -15.17 -23.14 -38.78
CA ALA A 546 -16.15 -24.10 -39.26
C ALA A 546 -16.75 -23.66 -40.64
N ALA A 547 -16.94 -22.35 -40.87
CA ALA A 547 -17.43 -21.82 -42.13
C ALA A 547 -16.37 -21.85 -43.26
N GLU A 548 -15.09 -21.73 -42.93
CA GLU A 548 -13.98 -21.82 -43.91
C GLU A 548 -13.79 -23.27 -44.44
N LYS A 549 -14.38 -24.27 -43.80
CA LYS A 549 -14.31 -25.69 -44.19
C LYS A 549 -15.46 -26.17 -45.06
N ASN A 550 -16.59 -25.48 -45.06
CA ASN A 550 -17.75 -25.72 -45.92
C ASN A 550 -17.65 -24.86 -47.19
#